data_e663437a338c7069b502cbea8a765849
#
_entry.id   e663437a338c7069b502cbea8a765849
#
_cell.length_a   1.000
_cell.length_b   1.000
_cell.length_c   1.000
_cell.angle_alpha   90.00
_cell.angle_beta   90.00
_cell.angle_gamma   90.00
#
_symmetry.space_group_name_H-M   'P 1'
#
loop_
_entity.id
_entity.type
_entity.pdbx_description
1 polymer ?
#
loop_
_entity_poly.entity_id
_entity_poly.type
_entity_poly.pdbx_seq_one_letter_code
_entity_poly.pdbx_strand_id
1 'polypeptide(L)'
;MITTTGRVRAARLAIRAARPRRRTNLLLWAAQIPLAADFVLFGREHLTAGGILTVAGAAELAGAIGLLTPWLAGLAAAGLAAVMAGATIVNAAGPGGGLVFLTAPLCAVFVLLAYARRQQIKALWAAIRR
;
A
#
# COMPACT_ATOMS: atom_id res chain seq x y z
N MET A 1 3.00 34.05 -6.70
CA MET A 1 1.86 33.21 -6.25
C MET A 1 1.90 31.89 -7.01
N ILE A 2 2.30 30.79 -6.37
CA ILE A 2 2.35 29.47 -7.04
C ILE A 2 0.92 28.94 -7.05
N THR A 3 0.32 28.84 -8.22
CA THR A 3 -1.03 28.30 -8.38
C THR A 3 -1.09 26.84 -7.94
N THR A 4 -2.23 26.39 -7.41
CA THR A 4 -2.46 25.00 -6.98
C THR A 4 -2.08 23.99 -8.08
N THR A 5 -2.34 24.35 -9.33
CA THR A 5 -1.98 23.57 -10.53
C THR A 5 -0.45 23.39 -10.68
N GLY A 6 0.33 24.43 -10.39
CA GLY A 6 1.79 24.39 -10.42
C GLY A 6 2.36 23.45 -9.36
N ARG A 7 1.80 23.44 -8.15
CA ARG A 7 2.22 22.54 -7.06
C ARG A 7 1.95 21.07 -7.40
N VAL A 8 0.78 20.76 -7.92
CA VAL A 8 0.42 19.38 -8.34
C VAL A 8 1.34 18.90 -9.45
N ARG A 9 1.67 19.75 -10.43
CA ARG A 9 2.57 19.43 -11.53
C ARG A 9 4.00 19.17 -11.02
N ALA A 10 4.50 20.02 -10.14
CA ALA A 10 5.83 19.84 -9.52
C ALA A 10 5.91 18.55 -8.69
N ALA A 11 4.87 18.24 -7.91
CA ALA A 11 4.78 17.00 -7.15
C ALA A 11 4.82 15.77 -8.05
N ARG A 12 4.05 15.76 -9.13
CA ARG A 12 4.03 14.66 -10.10
C ARG A 12 5.39 14.46 -10.77
N LEU A 13 6.09 15.54 -11.11
CA LEU A 13 7.44 15.46 -11.70
C LEU A 13 8.46 14.91 -10.70
N ALA A 14 8.43 15.37 -9.44
CA ALA A 14 9.31 14.87 -8.38
C ALA A 14 9.08 13.38 -8.11
N ILE A 15 7.82 12.93 -8.06
CA ILE A 15 7.47 11.52 -7.87
C ILE A 15 7.92 10.67 -9.08
N ARG A 16 7.80 11.19 -10.30
CA ARG A 16 8.29 10.52 -11.51
C ARG A 16 9.81 10.38 -11.50
N ALA A 17 10.54 11.42 -11.09
CA ALA A 17 12.00 11.40 -10.97
C ALA A 17 12.49 10.43 -9.89
N ALA A 18 11.69 10.18 -8.84
CA ALA A 18 11.99 9.25 -7.76
C ALA A 18 11.65 7.78 -8.09
N ARG A 19 11.34 7.45 -9.35
CA ARG A 19 11.02 6.06 -9.74
C ARG A 19 12.25 5.16 -9.62
N PRO A 20 12.07 3.90 -9.18
CA PRO A 20 13.15 2.92 -9.18
C PRO A 20 13.61 2.62 -10.62
N ARG A 21 14.82 2.04 -10.76
CA ARG A 21 15.36 1.62 -12.06
C ARG A 21 14.34 0.75 -12.80
N ARG A 22 14.33 0.79 -14.14
CA ARG A 22 13.33 0.13 -14.98
C ARG A 22 13.08 -1.34 -14.60
N ARG A 23 14.16 -2.13 -14.43
CA ARG A 23 14.05 -3.56 -14.03
C ARG A 23 13.39 -3.72 -12.66
N THR A 24 13.85 -2.96 -11.69
CA THR A 24 13.27 -2.98 -10.33
C THR A 24 11.80 -2.55 -10.37
N ASN A 25 11.47 -1.53 -11.16
CA ASN A 25 10.09 -1.09 -11.30
C ASN A 25 9.18 -2.16 -11.93
N LEU A 26 9.66 -2.90 -12.94
CA LEU A 26 8.91 -4.01 -13.54
C LEU A 26 8.66 -5.15 -12.53
N LEU A 27 9.67 -5.51 -11.73
CA LEU A 27 9.52 -6.53 -10.69
C LEU A 27 8.53 -6.09 -9.60
N LEU A 28 8.59 -4.81 -9.21
CA LEU A 28 7.63 -4.25 -8.24
C LEU A 28 6.20 -4.30 -8.79
N TRP A 29 5.99 -3.98 -10.07
CA TRP A 29 4.68 -4.08 -10.71
C TRP A 29 4.20 -5.53 -10.84
N ALA A 30 5.09 -6.46 -11.17
CA ALA A 30 4.76 -7.88 -11.23
C ALA A 30 4.30 -8.44 -9.88
N ALA A 31 4.81 -7.92 -8.76
CA ALA A 31 4.34 -8.26 -7.43
C ALA A 31 3.05 -7.50 -7.04
N GLN A 32 2.94 -6.22 -7.41
CA GLN A 32 1.81 -5.36 -7.01
C GLN A 32 0.49 -5.74 -7.66
N ILE A 33 0.50 -6.16 -8.92
CA ILE A 33 -0.75 -6.51 -9.65
C ILE A 33 -1.47 -7.70 -9.00
N PRO A 34 -0.84 -8.87 -8.78
CA PRO A 34 -1.52 -9.98 -8.12
C PRO A 34 -1.91 -9.65 -6.68
N LEU A 35 -1.06 -8.96 -5.92
CA LEU A 35 -1.40 -8.53 -4.56
C LEU A 35 -2.63 -7.61 -4.55
N ALA A 36 -2.71 -6.65 -5.48
CA ALA A 36 -3.88 -5.78 -5.57
C ALA A 36 -5.15 -6.56 -5.90
N ALA A 37 -5.07 -7.56 -6.79
CA ALA A 37 -6.20 -8.42 -7.11
C ALA A 37 -6.68 -9.22 -5.89
N ASP A 38 -5.76 -9.83 -5.14
CA ASP A 38 -6.07 -10.55 -3.91
C ASP A 38 -6.75 -9.63 -2.89
N PHE A 39 -6.23 -8.42 -2.69
CA PHE A 39 -6.79 -7.46 -1.74
C PHE A 39 -8.14 -6.87 -2.17
N VAL A 40 -8.45 -6.85 -3.46
CA VAL A 40 -9.81 -6.55 -3.93
C VAL A 40 -10.77 -7.67 -3.53
N LEU A 41 -10.37 -8.92 -3.65
CA LEU A 41 -11.21 -10.07 -3.29
C LEU A 41 -11.44 -10.12 -1.77
N PHE A 42 -10.38 -10.10 -0.96
CA PHE A 42 -10.48 -10.11 0.51
C PHE A 42 -11.21 -8.87 1.05
N GLY A 43 -10.92 -7.69 0.53
CA GLY A 43 -11.56 -6.45 0.95
C GLY A 43 -13.07 -6.47 0.72
N ARG A 44 -13.55 -7.06 -0.38
CA ARG A 44 -14.97 -7.24 -0.63
C ARG A 44 -15.63 -8.16 0.39
N GLU A 45 -15.01 -9.27 0.74
CA GLU A 45 -15.51 -10.21 1.75
C GLU A 45 -15.55 -9.55 3.13
N HIS A 46 -14.50 -8.84 3.51
CA HIS A 46 -14.44 -8.13 4.79
C HIS A 46 -15.48 -6.99 4.89
N LEU A 47 -15.80 -6.30 3.79
CA LEU A 47 -16.84 -5.26 3.80
C LEU A 47 -18.21 -5.79 4.23
N THR A 48 -18.52 -7.04 3.94
CA THR A 48 -19.80 -7.67 4.27
C THR A 48 -19.81 -8.38 5.63
N ALA A 49 -18.63 -8.54 6.26
CA ALA A 49 -18.48 -9.27 7.51
C ALA A 49 -18.93 -8.50 8.77
N GLY A 50 -19.03 -7.18 8.68
CA GLY A 50 -19.44 -6.31 9.79
C GLY A 50 -18.33 -5.95 10.78
N GLY A 51 -18.59 -4.94 11.60
CA GLY A 51 -17.69 -4.49 12.67
C GLY A 51 -16.33 -4.01 12.16
N ILE A 52 -15.26 -4.38 12.87
CA ILE A 52 -13.89 -3.99 12.55
C ILE A 52 -13.43 -4.53 11.19
N LEU A 53 -13.97 -5.66 10.74
CA LEU A 53 -13.63 -6.25 9.45
C LEU A 53 -14.09 -5.35 8.29
N THR A 54 -15.23 -4.67 8.42
CA THR A 54 -15.67 -3.69 7.41
C THR A 54 -14.66 -2.56 7.24
N VAL A 55 -14.08 -2.06 8.33
CA VAL A 55 -13.04 -1.02 8.29
C VAL A 55 -11.77 -1.57 7.64
N ALA A 56 -11.37 -2.78 8.00
CA ALA A 56 -10.23 -3.45 7.38
C ALA A 56 -10.46 -3.65 5.87
N GLY A 57 -11.63 -4.12 5.46
CA GLY A 57 -12.01 -4.30 4.06
C GLY A 57 -11.96 -3.00 3.25
N ALA A 58 -12.43 -1.89 3.82
CA ALA A 58 -12.34 -0.58 3.18
C ALA A 58 -10.87 -0.14 3.01
N ALA A 59 -10.02 -0.37 4.03
CA ALA A 59 -8.59 -0.07 3.96
C ALA A 59 -7.87 -0.96 2.93
N GLU A 60 -8.22 -2.24 2.83
CA GLU A 60 -7.70 -3.19 1.86
C GLU A 60 -8.04 -2.78 0.43
N LEU A 61 -9.30 -2.40 0.16
CA LEU A 61 -9.70 -1.91 -1.17
C LEU A 61 -9.01 -0.59 -1.53
N ALA A 62 -8.95 0.35 -0.61
CA ALA A 62 -8.23 1.61 -0.83
C ALA A 62 -6.74 1.35 -1.08
N GLY A 63 -6.14 0.42 -0.34
CA GLY A 63 -4.76 -0.02 -0.53
C GLY A 63 -4.53 -0.68 -1.88
N ALA A 64 -5.43 -1.55 -2.33
CA ALA A 64 -5.36 -2.20 -3.64
C ALA A 64 -5.39 -1.18 -4.79
N ILE A 65 -6.31 -0.21 -4.74
CA ILE A 65 -6.39 0.90 -5.70
C ILE A 65 -5.10 1.74 -5.65
N GLY A 66 -4.62 2.04 -4.45
CA GLY A 66 -3.38 2.80 -4.24
C GLY A 66 -2.14 2.10 -4.78
N LEU A 67 -2.05 0.75 -4.65
CA LEU A 67 -0.96 -0.05 -5.23
C LEU A 67 -0.90 0.06 -6.75
N LEU A 68 -2.06 0.13 -7.42
CA LEU A 68 -2.15 0.27 -8.87
C LEU A 68 -1.95 1.71 -9.34
N THR A 69 -1.96 2.66 -8.41
CA THR A 69 -1.72 4.07 -8.72
C THR A 69 -0.23 4.40 -8.58
N PRO A 70 0.49 4.72 -9.67
CA PRO A 70 1.97 4.79 -9.68
C PRO A 70 2.58 5.75 -8.66
N TRP A 71 1.87 6.82 -8.31
CA TRP A 71 2.36 7.85 -7.38
C TRP A 71 1.95 7.61 -5.92
N LEU A 72 0.94 6.75 -5.68
CA LEU A 72 0.48 6.32 -4.35
C LEU A 72 1.04 4.97 -3.92
N ALA A 73 1.64 4.19 -4.82
CA ALA A 73 2.01 2.81 -4.57
C ALA A 73 2.90 2.60 -3.33
N GLY A 74 3.82 3.52 -3.06
CA GLY A 74 4.65 3.48 -1.85
C GLY A 74 3.84 3.69 -0.58
N LEU A 75 2.95 4.69 -0.56
CA LEU A 75 2.10 5.00 0.58
C LEU A 75 1.05 3.89 0.81
N ALA A 76 0.46 3.38 -0.27
CA ALA A 76 -0.48 2.26 -0.20
C ALA A 76 0.17 0.99 0.37
N ALA A 77 1.40 0.67 -0.06
CA ALA A 77 2.16 -0.46 0.49
C ALA A 77 2.43 -0.27 1.99
N ALA A 78 2.79 0.93 2.45
CA ALA A 78 2.97 1.22 3.87
C ALA A 78 1.66 1.07 4.66
N GLY A 79 0.54 1.54 4.13
CA GLY A 79 -0.78 1.37 4.73
C GLY A 79 -1.21 -0.10 4.84
N LEU A 80 -1.04 -0.86 3.77
CA LEU A 80 -1.34 -2.30 3.78
C LEU A 80 -0.40 -3.09 4.71
N ALA A 81 0.88 -2.69 4.83
CA ALA A 81 1.79 -3.27 5.82
C ALA A 81 1.25 -3.08 7.25
N ALA A 82 0.74 -1.89 7.57
CA ALA A 82 0.13 -1.62 8.88
C ALA A 82 -1.13 -2.45 9.12
N VAL A 83 -2.00 -2.59 8.11
CA VAL A 83 -3.20 -3.47 8.18
C VAL A 83 -2.79 -4.92 8.42
N MET A 84 -1.80 -5.43 7.68
CA MET A 84 -1.32 -6.80 7.83
C MET A 84 -0.59 -7.04 9.16
N ALA A 85 0.12 -6.04 9.69
CA ALA A 85 0.69 -6.11 11.03
C ALA A 85 -0.41 -6.24 12.09
N GLY A 86 -1.46 -5.43 12.01
CA GLY A 86 -2.62 -5.53 12.89
C GLY A 86 -3.32 -6.90 12.79
N ALA A 87 -3.57 -7.37 11.56
CA ALA A 87 -4.14 -8.69 11.32
C ALA A 87 -3.27 -9.82 11.89
N THR A 88 -1.94 -9.72 11.75
CA THR A 88 -1.01 -10.70 12.32
C THR A 88 -1.10 -10.76 13.84
N ILE A 89 -1.16 -9.60 14.51
CA ILE A 89 -1.31 -9.53 15.97
C ILE A 89 -2.63 -10.17 16.42
N VAL A 90 -3.74 -9.82 15.76
CA VAL A 90 -5.06 -10.38 16.07
C VAL A 90 -5.08 -11.89 15.84
N ASN A 91 -4.53 -12.38 14.76
CA ASN A 91 -4.46 -13.82 14.46
C ASN A 91 -3.54 -14.56 15.44
N ALA A 92 -2.45 -13.96 15.88
CA ALA A 92 -1.55 -14.56 16.87
C ALA A 92 -2.19 -14.66 18.27
N ALA A 93 -3.04 -13.72 18.62
CA ALA A 93 -3.77 -13.72 19.90
C ALA A 93 -5.03 -14.60 19.89
N GLY A 94 -5.52 -14.98 18.70
CA GLY A 94 -6.74 -15.77 18.55
C GLY A 94 -6.50 -17.28 18.69
N PRO A 95 -7.56 -18.04 18.97
CA PRO A 95 -7.49 -19.50 19.03
C PRO A 95 -7.12 -20.08 17.67
N GLY A 96 -5.99 -20.78 17.61
CA GLY A 96 -5.55 -21.52 16.43
C GLY A 96 -4.46 -20.88 15.57
N GLY A 97 -4.19 -19.57 15.68
CA GLY A 97 -3.01 -18.90 15.06
C GLY A 97 -2.76 -19.11 13.54
N GLY A 98 -3.62 -19.88 12.85
CA GLY A 98 -3.37 -20.41 11.52
C GLY A 98 -3.14 -19.33 10.43
N LEU A 99 -3.82 -18.20 10.53
CA LEU A 99 -3.69 -17.14 9.53
C LEU A 99 -2.42 -16.27 9.71
N VAL A 100 -1.67 -16.44 10.82
CA VAL A 100 -0.38 -15.77 11.01
C VAL A 100 0.60 -16.15 9.90
N PHE A 101 0.59 -17.40 9.45
CA PHE A 101 1.47 -17.86 8.36
C PHE A 101 1.15 -17.22 7.02
N LEU A 102 -0.03 -16.60 6.86
CA LEU A 102 -0.41 -15.83 5.68
C LEU A 102 -0.15 -14.34 5.89
N THR A 103 -0.61 -13.78 7.01
CA THR A 103 -0.59 -12.33 7.25
C THR A 103 0.82 -11.80 7.54
N ALA A 104 1.67 -12.56 8.23
CA ALA A 104 3.04 -12.14 8.53
C ALA A 104 3.93 -12.05 7.26
N PRO A 105 3.96 -13.04 6.35
CA PRO A 105 4.67 -12.89 5.08
C PRO A 105 4.13 -11.75 4.21
N LEU A 106 2.81 -11.56 4.15
CA LEU A 106 2.22 -10.44 3.41
C LEU A 106 2.64 -9.08 4.00
N CYS A 107 2.66 -8.97 5.33
CA CYS A 107 3.20 -7.79 6.01
C CYS A 107 4.64 -7.51 5.57
N ALA A 108 5.51 -8.53 5.58
CA ALA A 108 6.91 -8.41 5.16
C ALA A 108 7.02 -7.95 3.69
N VAL A 109 6.23 -8.53 2.78
CA VAL A 109 6.20 -8.12 1.37
C VAL A 109 5.80 -6.66 1.21
N PHE A 110 4.78 -6.19 1.93
CA PHE A 110 4.37 -4.79 1.87
C PHE A 110 5.39 -3.84 2.47
N VAL A 111 6.08 -4.23 3.54
CA VAL A 111 7.20 -3.45 4.09
C VAL A 111 8.33 -3.33 3.06
N LEU A 112 8.68 -4.41 2.38
CA LEU A 112 9.70 -4.39 1.32
C LEU A 112 9.27 -3.51 0.12
N LEU A 113 8.00 -3.58 -0.29
CA LEU A 113 7.46 -2.72 -1.34
C LEU A 113 7.50 -1.24 -0.94
N ALA A 114 7.09 -0.91 0.28
CA ALA A 114 7.15 0.45 0.82
C ALA A 114 8.59 0.96 0.88
N TYR A 115 9.52 0.13 1.34
CA TYR A 115 10.94 0.45 1.38
C TYR A 115 11.52 0.68 -0.02
N ALA A 116 11.23 -0.20 -0.97
CA ALA A 116 11.67 -0.05 -2.36
C ALA A 116 11.14 1.26 -3.00
N ARG A 117 9.97 1.72 -2.57
CA ARG A 117 9.35 2.96 -3.04
C ARG A 117 9.49 4.15 -2.09
N ARG A 118 10.36 4.07 -1.06
CA ARG A 118 10.53 5.12 -0.04
C ARG A 118 10.84 6.51 -0.60
N GLN A 119 11.53 6.57 -1.74
CA GLN A 119 11.82 7.86 -2.37
C GLN A 119 10.57 8.54 -2.93
N GLN A 120 9.60 7.76 -3.39
CA GLN A 120 8.29 8.28 -3.81
C GLN A 120 7.52 8.84 -2.62
N ILE A 121 7.55 8.15 -1.47
CA ILE A 121 6.92 8.61 -0.23
C ILE A 121 7.55 9.94 0.21
N LYS A 122 8.88 10.02 0.22
CA LYS A 122 9.61 11.26 0.58
C LYS A 122 9.27 12.41 -0.37
N ALA A 123 9.21 12.15 -1.67
CA ALA A 123 8.86 13.15 -2.68
C ALA A 123 7.42 13.66 -2.50
N LEU A 124 6.48 12.77 -2.17
CA LEU A 124 5.10 13.14 -1.87
C LEU A 124 5.02 14.04 -0.63
N TRP A 125 5.67 13.66 0.47
CA TRP A 125 5.72 14.47 1.70
C TRP A 125 6.34 15.84 1.48
N ALA A 126 7.44 15.92 0.73
CA ALA A 126 8.08 17.19 0.38
C ALA A 126 7.17 18.10 -0.45
N ALA A 127 6.31 17.51 -1.30
CA ALA A 127 5.37 18.25 -2.11
C ALA A 127 4.17 18.80 -1.31
N ILE A 128 3.74 18.08 -0.26
CA ILE A 128 2.61 18.49 0.60
C ILE A 128 3.03 19.61 1.57
N ARG A 129 4.28 19.59 2.02
CA ARG A 129 4.81 20.57 3.01
C ARG A 129 5.21 21.93 2.42
N ARG A 130 5.23 22.07 1.10
CA ARG A 130 5.52 23.33 0.39
C ARG A 130 4.22 24.08 0.06
#